data_1b42399f59e730e34b950a3d6b96b4b3
#
_entry.id   1b42399f59e730e34b950a3d6b96b4b3
#
_cell.length_a   1.000
_cell.length_b   1.000
_cell.length_c   1.000
_cell.angle_alpha   90.00
_cell.angle_beta   90.00
_cell.angle_gamma   90.00
#
_symmetry.space_group_name_H-M   'P 1'
#
loop_
_entity.id
_entity.type
_entity.pdbx_description
1 polymer ?
#
loop_
_entity_poly.entity_id
_entity_poly.type
_entity_poly.pdbx_seq_one_letter_code
_entity_poly.pdbx_strand_id
1 'polypeptide(L)'
;LAPGDRGLNIMPLFHIHGLIAGVLAPLAAGSQVFCTPGFNALKFFAWMEEAAPTWYTAVPTMHQAILSRAGKNADVIARHRLRFLRSSSSSIPPQVIRELEETFCAPLIESYGMTEAAHQMASNPLPPAVRKPGSVGLAAGPEIAIMDEQGGLLPRGAVGEIVIRGPNVTSGYENNPKANAEAFVGGWFRTGDQGVIDADGYLSLTGRLKEIINRGGEKISPREVDEILMDHPAVAQVVCFGMPHPKLGEEVAAVVVLREGAAVTERELHAFVGGRAADFKVPRRILFMDEIPKGATGKLQRIGLAARLGLG
;
A
#
# COMPACT_ATOMS: atom_id res chain seq x y z
N LEU A 1 8.42 16.47 9.31
CA LEU A 1 9.43 17.15 8.48
C LEU A 1 9.95 18.39 9.20
N ALA A 2 11.17 18.80 8.92
CA ALA A 2 11.85 19.92 9.54
C ALA A 2 12.68 20.71 8.48
N PRO A 3 13.06 21.96 8.73
CA PRO A 3 13.83 22.76 7.77
C PRO A 3 15.15 22.14 7.33
N GLY A 4 15.77 21.27 8.16
CA GLY A 4 17.00 20.53 7.81
C GLY A 4 16.77 19.30 6.92
N ASP A 5 15.52 18.92 6.66
CA ASP A 5 15.23 17.76 5.81
C ASP A 5 15.44 18.09 4.33
N ARG A 6 15.84 17.06 3.59
CA ARG A 6 15.90 17.08 2.13
C ARG A 6 15.19 15.84 1.59
N GLY A 7 14.08 16.04 0.89
CA GLY A 7 13.31 14.98 0.27
C GLY A 7 13.84 14.62 -1.12
N LEU A 8 14.03 13.34 -1.41
CA LEU A 8 14.21 12.84 -2.79
C LEU A 8 12.84 12.40 -3.32
N ASN A 9 12.26 13.20 -4.21
CA ASN A 9 10.98 12.90 -4.82
C ASN A 9 11.15 12.14 -6.14
N ILE A 10 10.85 10.86 -6.09
CA ILE A 10 10.84 9.93 -7.24
C ILE A 10 9.41 9.62 -7.72
N MET A 11 8.40 10.17 -7.04
CA MET A 11 6.99 9.96 -7.38
C MET A 11 6.55 10.93 -8.50
N PRO A 12 5.61 10.51 -9.36
CA PRO A 12 5.08 11.36 -10.41
C PRO A 12 4.27 12.52 -9.83
N LEU A 13 4.46 13.73 -10.38
CA LEU A 13 3.80 14.96 -9.90
C LEU A 13 2.33 15.08 -10.34
N PHE A 14 1.87 14.28 -11.29
CA PHE A 14 0.44 14.18 -11.64
C PHE A 14 -0.37 13.37 -10.62
N HIS A 15 0.31 12.71 -9.67
CA HIS A 15 -0.32 11.96 -8.59
C HIS A 15 -0.13 12.69 -7.26
N ILE A 16 -1.19 12.71 -6.44
CA ILE A 16 -1.22 13.45 -5.18
C ILE A 16 -0.10 13.03 -4.20
N HIS A 17 0.37 11.78 -4.23
CA HIS A 17 1.51 11.34 -3.43
C HIS A 17 2.78 12.12 -3.78
N GLY A 18 3.11 12.26 -5.06
CA GLY A 18 4.27 13.04 -5.49
C GLY A 18 4.08 14.54 -5.26
N LEU A 19 2.91 15.07 -5.60
CA LEU A 19 2.64 16.52 -5.50
C LEU A 19 2.56 16.99 -4.05
N ILE A 20 1.73 16.34 -3.23
CA ILE A 20 1.49 16.82 -1.85
C ILE A 20 2.59 16.30 -0.92
N ALA A 21 2.77 14.99 -0.79
CA ALA A 21 3.72 14.45 0.18
C ALA A 21 5.18 14.62 -0.27
N GLY A 22 5.45 14.52 -1.57
CA GLY A 22 6.80 14.64 -2.12
C GLY A 22 7.29 16.08 -2.31
N VAL A 23 6.38 17.05 -2.50
CA VAL A 23 6.76 18.45 -2.79
C VAL A 23 6.14 19.45 -1.82
N LEU A 24 4.81 19.56 -1.76
CA LEU A 24 4.18 20.65 -1.01
C LEU A 24 4.38 20.54 0.51
N ALA A 25 4.27 19.35 1.07
CA ALA A 25 4.48 19.14 2.51
C ALA A 25 5.93 19.44 2.96
N PRO A 26 6.99 18.99 2.25
CA PRO A 26 8.35 19.45 2.54
C PRO A 26 8.53 20.94 2.47
N LEU A 27 8.06 21.59 1.39
CA LEU A 27 8.19 23.04 1.23
C LEU A 27 7.45 23.81 2.34
N ALA A 28 6.25 23.37 2.72
CA ALA A 28 5.50 23.95 3.84
C ALA A 28 6.24 23.79 5.19
N ALA A 29 7.05 22.74 5.34
CA ALA A 29 7.90 22.54 6.51
C ALA A 29 9.23 23.31 6.45
N GLY A 30 9.47 24.12 5.41
CA GLY A 30 10.72 24.84 5.18
C GLY A 30 11.89 23.94 4.78
N SER A 31 11.62 22.70 4.34
CA SER A 31 12.63 21.75 3.93
C SER A 31 12.93 21.83 2.43
N GLN A 32 13.97 21.14 1.99
CA GLN A 32 14.39 21.09 0.59
C GLN A 32 13.78 19.88 -0.12
N VAL A 33 13.59 19.98 -1.45
CA VAL A 33 13.14 18.90 -2.30
C VAL A 33 14.01 18.78 -3.53
N PHE A 34 14.50 17.55 -3.81
CA PHE A 34 15.12 17.21 -5.07
C PHE A 34 14.11 16.40 -5.90
N CYS A 35 13.63 16.97 -7.00
CA CYS A 35 12.69 16.31 -7.89
C CYS A 35 13.41 15.63 -9.05
N THR A 36 13.17 14.32 -9.22
CA THR A 36 13.66 13.58 -10.38
C THR A 36 12.68 13.67 -11.56
N PRO A 37 13.10 13.36 -12.79
CA PRO A 37 12.19 13.28 -13.95
C PRO A 37 11.10 12.18 -13.84
N GLY A 38 11.17 11.36 -12.81
CA GLY A 38 10.31 10.22 -12.53
C GLY A 38 11.11 9.05 -11.96
N PHE A 39 10.42 7.96 -11.61
CA PHE A 39 11.10 6.80 -11.04
C PHE A 39 11.99 6.09 -12.06
N ASN A 40 13.23 5.84 -11.68
CA ASN A 40 14.16 4.99 -12.40
C ASN A 40 15.09 4.30 -11.40
N ALA A 41 14.91 2.98 -11.23
CA ALA A 41 15.68 2.20 -10.25
C ALA A 41 17.19 2.16 -10.55
N LEU A 42 17.61 2.31 -11.83
CA LEU A 42 19.01 2.35 -12.22
C LEU A 42 19.69 3.67 -11.81
N LYS A 43 18.93 4.77 -11.79
CA LYS A 43 19.43 6.10 -11.48
C LYS A 43 19.25 6.49 -10.00
N PHE A 44 18.47 5.73 -9.23
CA PHE A 44 18.11 6.09 -7.86
C PHE A 44 19.33 6.40 -6.98
N PHE A 45 20.34 5.54 -7.01
CA PHE A 45 21.54 5.72 -6.18
C PHE A 45 22.45 6.86 -6.67
N ALA A 46 22.47 7.15 -7.97
CA ALA A 46 23.14 8.35 -8.48
C ALA A 46 22.42 9.64 -8.01
N TRP A 47 21.09 9.65 -8.00
CA TRP A 47 20.31 10.77 -7.43
C TRP A 47 20.47 10.88 -5.91
N MET A 48 20.62 9.76 -5.22
CA MET A 48 20.90 9.73 -3.78
C MET A 48 22.28 10.35 -3.48
N GLU A 49 23.29 10.07 -4.28
CA GLU A 49 24.61 10.70 -4.19
C GLU A 49 24.55 12.20 -4.47
N GLU A 50 23.87 12.62 -5.54
CA GLU A 50 23.74 14.03 -5.96
C GLU A 50 22.94 14.86 -4.96
N ALA A 51 21.78 14.35 -4.53
CA ALA A 51 20.86 15.07 -3.68
C ALA A 51 21.23 15.02 -2.19
N ALA A 52 21.99 14.03 -1.74
CA ALA A 52 22.23 13.74 -0.33
C ALA A 52 20.96 13.86 0.53
N PRO A 53 19.89 13.08 0.23
CA PRO A 53 18.61 13.23 0.87
C PRO A 53 18.62 12.76 2.31
N THR A 54 17.74 13.31 3.14
CA THR A 54 17.48 12.79 4.49
C THR A 54 16.30 11.83 4.53
N TRP A 55 15.50 11.78 3.48
CA TRP A 55 14.37 10.87 3.35
C TRP A 55 13.92 10.75 1.90
N TYR A 56 13.18 9.69 1.60
CA TYR A 56 12.43 9.59 0.36
C TYR A 56 11.08 8.91 0.59
N THR A 57 10.16 9.08 -0.36
CA THR A 57 8.83 8.43 -0.35
C THR A 57 8.60 7.68 -1.66
N ALA A 58 7.98 6.50 -1.55
CA ALA A 58 7.72 5.65 -2.70
C ALA A 58 6.48 4.77 -2.50
N VAL A 59 6.05 4.11 -3.57
CA VAL A 59 5.12 2.97 -3.50
C VAL A 59 5.89 1.66 -3.32
N PRO A 60 5.26 0.58 -2.80
CA PRO A 60 5.96 -0.68 -2.50
C PRO A 60 6.76 -1.27 -3.67
N THR A 61 6.24 -1.21 -4.90
CA THR A 61 6.94 -1.72 -6.08
C THR A 61 8.23 -0.95 -6.40
N MET A 62 8.25 0.35 -6.13
CA MET A 62 9.48 1.17 -6.27
C MET A 62 10.48 0.81 -5.17
N HIS A 63 10.03 0.64 -3.92
CA HIS A 63 10.87 0.18 -2.82
C HIS A 63 11.54 -1.16 -3.13
N GLN A 64 10.80 -2.14 -3.64
CA GLN A 64 11.35 -3.44 -4.04
C GLN A 64 12.37 -3.32 -5.16
N ALA A 65 12.12 -2.46 -6.17
CA ALA A 65 13.06 -2.22 -7.26
C ALA A 65 14.35 -1.52 -6.79
N ILE A 66 14.28 -0.69 -5.75
CA ILE A 66 15.43 -0.08 -5.10
C ILE A 66 16.22 -1.13 -4.31
N LEU A 67 15.52 -1.95 -3.49
CA LEU A 67 16.14 -3.04 -2.72
C LEU A 67 16.92 -4.01 -3.58
N SER A 68 16.37 -4.42 -4.73
CA SER A 68 17.06 -5.35 -5.64
C SER A 68 18.42 -4.86 -6.15
N ARG A 69 18.71 -3.56 -5.97
CA ARG A 69 19.96 -2.91 -6.40
C ARG A 69 20.83 -2.43 -5.24
N ALA A 70 20.31 -2.47 -4.01
CA ALA A 70 20.97 -1.91 -2.84
C ALA A 70 22.33 -2.54 -2.57
N GLY A 71 22.46 -3.86 -2.73
CA GLY A 71 23.73 -4.57 -2.49
C GLY A 71 24.89 -4.07 -3.37
N LYS A 72 24.63 -3.63 -4.61
CA LYS A 72 25.63 -3.05 -5.52
C LYS A 72 25.94 -1.58 -5.24
N ASN A 73 25.20 -0.95 -4.33
CA ASN A 73 25.31 0.47 -3.99
C ASN A 73 25.45 0.70 -2.47
N ALA A 74 25.96 -0.32 -1.75
CA ALA A 74 26.12 -0.27 -0.29
C ALA A 74 27.00 0.91 0.17
N ASP A 75 27.99 1.28 -0.61
CA ASP A 75 28.86 2.42 -0.36
C ASP A 75 28.13 3.78 -0.44
N VAL A 76 27.18 3.94 -1.38
CA VAL A 76 26.34 5.14 -1.48
C VAL A 76 25.41 5.21 -0.27
N ILE A 77 24.77 4.09 0.10
CA ILE A 77 23.89 3.99 1.26
C ILE A 77 24.65 4.37 2.56
N ALA A 78 25.88 3.88 2.71
CA ALA A 78 26.70 4.16 3.88
C ALA A 78 27.10 5.65 4.00
N ARG A 79 27.32 6.34 2.87
CA ARG A 79 27.66 7.77 2.84
C ARG A 79 26.45 8.68 3.09
N HIS A 80 25.27 8.29 2.61
CA HIS A 80 24.04 9.10 2.64
C HIS A 80 22.97 8.46 3.52
N ARG A 81 23.11 8.63 4.84
CA ARG A 81 22.17 8.06 5.81
C ARG A 81 20.84 8.79 5.78
N LEU A 82 19.78 8.02 5.56
CA LEU A 82 18.42 8.52 5.63
C LEU A 82 17.96 8.63 7.09
N ARG A 83 17.16 9.65 7.39
CA ARG A 83 16.48 9.80 8.67
C ARG A 83 15.26 8.87 8.77
N PHE A 84 14.56 8.69 7.65
CA PHE A 84 13.44 7.75 7.52
C PHE A 84 13.14 7.47 6.05
N LEU A 85 12.40 6.38 5.83
CA LEU A 85 11.74 6.05 4.56
C LEU A 85 10.24 6.18 4.75
N ARG A 86 9.49 6.48 3.68
CA ARG A 86 8.04 6.55 3.72
C ARG A 86 7.42 5.72 2.60
N SER A 87 6.47 4.86 2.94
CA SER A 87 5.67 4.11 1.98
C SER A 87 4.22 4.52 2.04
N SER A 88 3.58 4.70 0.88
CA SER A 88 2.17 5.05 0.80
C SER A 88 1.54 4.56 -0.49
N SER A 89 0.23 4.77 -0.62
CA SER A 89 -0.58 4.50 -1.82
C SER A 89 -0.90 3.04 -2.10
N SER A 90 -0.21 2.11 -1.48
CA SER A 90 -0.51 0.68 -1.44
C SER A 90 0.07 0.08 -0.17
N SER A 91 -0.45 -1.07 0.23
CA SER A 91 0.10 -1.82 1.37
C SER A 91 1.50 -2.32 1.03
N ILE A 92 2.38 -2.23 2.00
CA ILE A 92 3.73 -2.79 1.90
C ILE A 92 3.84 -4.02 2.80
N PRO A 93 4.34 -5.16 2.29
CA PRO A 93 4.51 -6.35 3.10
C PRO A 93 5.47 -6.11 4.27
N PRO A 94 5.18 -6.64 5.47
CA PRO A 94 6.06 -6.48 6.64
C PRO A 94 7.50 -6.95 6.42
N GLN A 95 7.70 -7.99 5.60
CA GLN A 95 9.03 -8.45 5.22
C GLN A 95 9.80 -7.37 4.44
N VAL A 96 9.15 -6.71 3.48
CA VAL A 96 9.80 -5.64 2.69
C VAL A 96 10.14 -4.44 3.58
N ILE A 97 9.32 -4.16 4.60
CA ILE A 97 9.62 -3.13 5.60
C ILE A 97 10.93 -3.47 6.32
N ARG A 98 11.06 -4.69 6.85
CA ARG A 98 12.27 -5.15 7.53
C ARG A 98 13.51 -5.06 6.64
N GLU A 99 13.43 -5.58 5.41
CA GLU A 99 14.53 -5.54 4.45
C GLU A 99 14.97 -4.09 4.15
N LEU A 100 14.03 -3.15 4.02
CA LEU A 100 14.32 -1.73 3.81
C LEU A 100 14.99 -1.09 5.03
N GLU A 101 14.45 -1.34 6.22
CA GLU A 101 15.00 -0.79 7.47
C GLU A 101 16.41 -1.30 7.75
N GLU A 102 16.67 -2.58 7.53
CA GLU A 102 18.01 -3.18 7.64
C GLU A 102 18.98 -2.60 6.61
N THR A 103 18.54 -2.51 5.34
CA THR A 103 19.36 -2.01 4.23
C THR A 103 19.78 -0.56 4.41
N PHE A 104 18.83 0.32 4.76
CA PHE A 104 19.08 1.76 4.87
C PHE A 104 19.39 2.22 6.30
N CYS A 105 19.35 1.32 7.28
CA CYS A 105 19.51 1.64 8.71
C CYS A 105 18.62 2.81 9.15
N ALA A 106 17.38 2.87 8.65
CA ALA A 106 16.44 3.96 8.86
C ALA A 106 15.01 3.42 9.02
N PRO A 107 14.17 4.01 9.89
CA PRO A 107 12.81 3.57 10.07
C PRO A 107 11.96 3.83 8.83
N LEU A 108 11.10 2.88 8.46
CA LEU A 108 10.10 3.07 7.43
C LEU A 108 8.75 3.47 8.06
N ILE A 109 8.13 4.49 7.51
CA ILE A 109 6.81 5.00 7.91
C ILE A 109 5.79 4.62 6.86
N GLU A 110 4.83 3.78 7.26
CA GLU A 110 3.64 3.53 6.47
C GLU A 110 2.65 4.66 6.66
N SER A 111 1.98 5.05 5.58
CA SER A 111 0.92 6.06 5.62
C SER A 111 -0.17 5.74 4.62
N TYR A 112 -1.37 6.18 4.94
CA TYR A 112 -2.58 6.01 4.17
C TYR A 112 -3.17 7.34 3.75
N GLY A 113 -3.66 7.41 2.53
CA GLY A 113 -4.28 8.60 2.01
C GLY A 113 -4.90 8.39 0.64
N MET A 114 -5.70 9.37 0.24
CA MET A 114 -6.40 9.40 -1.03
C MET A 114 -6.52 10.83 -1.55
N THR A 115 -6.86 10.98 -2.82
CA THR A 115 -7.01 12.29 -3.47
C THR A 115 -8.07 13.13 -2.78
N GLU A 116 -9.16 12.52 -2.38
CA GLU A 116 -10.32 13.14 -1.72
C GLU A 116 -10.01 13.67 -0.31
N ALA A 117 -8.85 13.33 0.24
CA ALA A 117 -8.39 13.81 1.56
C ALA A 117 -7.11 14.67 1.45
N ALA A 118 -6.85 15.30 0.31
CA ALA A 118 -5.62 16.06 0.06
C ALA A 118 -4.35 15.26 0.41
N HIS A 119 -4.35 14.00 0.18
CA HIS A 119 -3.38 12.94 0.39
C HIS A 119 -3.48 12.25 1.75
N GLN A 120 -2.99 12.85 2.86
CA GLN A 120 -2.74 12.11 4.10
C GLN A 120 -3.97 12.01 5.00
N MET A 121 -4.26 10.79 5.42
CA MET A 121 -5.34 10.47 6.36
C MET A 121 -4.79 9.84 7.65
N ALA A 122 -3.88 8.88 7.52
CA ALA A 122 -3.19 8.24 8.64
C ALA A 122 -1.70 8.09 8.35
N SER A 123 -0.89 8.04 9.39
CA SER A 123 0.55 7.80 9.30
C SER A 123 1.08 7.17 10.57
N ASN A 124 1.97 6.20 10.44
CA ASN A 124 2.80 5.79 11.56
C ASN A 124 3.68 6.98 11.99
N PRO A 125 3.88 7.19 13.30
CA PRO A 125 4.74 8.26 13.79
C PRO A 125 6.22 7.94 13.59
N LEU A 126 7.07 8.97 13.62
CA LEU A 126 8.52 8.80 13.70
C LEU A 126 8.95 8.38 15.12
N PRO A 127 10.02 7.60 15.28
CA PRO A 127 10.63 7.38 16.58
C PRO A 127 10.95 8.72 17.29
N PRO A 128 10.83 8.79 18.66
CA PRO A 128 10.67 7.67 19.58
C PRO A 128 9.25 7.15 19.75
N ALA A 129 8.25 7.71 19.07
CA ALA A 129 6.89 7.17 19.14
C ALA A 129 6.79 5.77 18.51
N VAL A 130 5.84 4.98 18.97
CA VAL A 130 5.69 3.59 18.57
C VAL A 130 5.17 3.50 17.13
N ARG A 131 5.83 2.73 16.30
CA ARG A 131 5.34 2.32 14.97
C ARG A 131 4.80 0.89 15.07
N LYS A 132 3.72 0.63 14.37
CA LYS A 132 3.16 -0.72 14.24
C LYS A 132 3.21 -1.14 12.76
N PRO A 133 4.26 -1.88 12.33
CA PRO A 133 4.34 -2.41 10.97
C PRO A 133 3.09 -3.23 10.62
N GLY A 134 2.55 -3.04 9.40
CA GLY A 134 1.28 -3.62 8.97
C GLY A 134 0.05 -2.77 9.32
N SER A 135 0.21 -1.73 10.17
CA SER A 135 -0.77 -0.66 10.30
C SER A 135 -0.33 0.56 9.49
N VAL A 136 -1.27 1.40 9.12
CA VAL A 136 -0.99 2.70 8.50
C VAL A 136 -0.92 3.84 9.53
N GLY A 137 -0.89 3.50 10.82
CA GLY A 137 -0.67 4.41 11.93
C GLY A 137 -1.92 5.09 12.47
N LEU A 138 -1.71 6.23 13.07
CA LEU A 138 -2.73 7.06 13.72
C LEU A 138 -3.35 8.05 12.73
N ALA A 139 -4.54 8.55 13.01
CA ALA A 139 -5.14 9.65 12.26
C ALA A 139 -4.18 10.84 12.19
N ALA A 140 -3.97 11.37 10.99
CA ALA A 140 -2.96 12.41 10.72
C ALA A 140 -3.47 13.39 9.65
N GLY A 141 -4.54 14.05 9.95
CA GLY A 141 -5.27 15.01 9.12
C GLY A 141 -6.74 15.01 9.51
N PRO A 142 -7.59 14.19 8.88
CA PRO A 142 -9.00 14.09 9.23
C PRO A 142 -9.23 13.23 10.48
N GLU A 143 -10.43 13.31 11.04
CA GLU A 143 -10.97 12.27 11.91
C GLU A 143 -11.17 10.98 11.08
N ILE A 144 -10.91 9.83 11.68
CA ILE A 144 -11.11 8.51 11.07
C ILE A 144 -12.00 7.69 11.98
N ALA A 145 -13.00 7.04 11.40
CA ALA A 145 -13.86 6.09 12.09
C ALA A 145 -14.10 4.84 11.22
N ILE A 146 -14.68 3.82 11.82
CA ILE A 146 -15.14 2.62 11.13
C ILE A 146 -16.66 2.64 11.09
N MET A 147 -17.25 2.31 9.95
CA MET A 147 -18.69 2.38 9.70
C MET A 147 -19.21 1.03 9.17
N ASP A 148 -20.39 0.65 9.59
CA ASP A 148 -21.11 -0.52 9.06
C ASP A 148 -21.81 -0.22 7.72
N GLU A 149 -22.44 -1.24 7.13
CA GLU A 149 -23.19 -1.09 5.88
C GLU A 149 -24.45 -0.22 6.03
N GLN A 150 -24.98 -0.07 7.25
CA GLN A 150 -26.16 0.71 7.58
C GLN A 150 -25.85 2.19 7.90
N GLY A 151 -24.56 2.57 7.94
CA GLY A 151 -24.11 3.93 8.23
C GLY A 151 -23.90 4.21 9.73
N GLY A 152 -23.92 3.18 10.57
CA GLY A 152 -23.60 3.26 11.99
C GLY A 152 -22.10 3.21 12.25
N LEU A 153 -21.59 4.04 13.17
CA LEU A 153 -20.19 3.98 13.57
C LEU A 153 -19.94 2.78 14.49
N LEU A 154 -18.87 2.05 14.20
CA LEU A 154 -18.47 0.86 14.93
C LEU A 154 -17.43 1.17 16.02
N PRO A 155 -17.39 0.40 17.11
CA PRO A 155 -16.38 0.55 18.15
C PRO A 155 -15.00 0.09 17.65
N ARG A 156 -13.95 0.49 18.39
CA ARG A 156 -12.55 -0.02 18.17
C ARG A 156 -12.54 -1.54 18.21
N GLY A 157 -11.72 -2.14 17.35
CA GLY A 157 -11.61 -3.60 17.17
C GLY A 157 -12.63 -4.20 16.19
N ALA A 158 -13.68 -3.47 15.82
CA ALA A 158 -14.60 -3.92 14.79
C ALA A 158 -14.06 -3.62 13.38
N VAL A 159 -14.33 -4.54 12.44
CA VAL A 159 -13.99 -4.39 11.02
C VAL A 159 -15.16 -3.79 10.28
N GLY A 160 -14.92 -2.77 9.45
CA GLY A 160 -15.94 -2.13 8.64
C GLY A 160 -15.32 -1.18 7.63
N GLU A 161 -16.13 -0.32 7.01
CA GLU A 161 -15.64 0.69 6.08
C GLU A 161 -14.94 1.82 6.82
N ILE A 162 -13.78 2.20 6.33
CA ILE A 162 -13.06 3.38 6.82
C ILE A 162 -13.79 4.62 6.31
N VAL A 163 -14.17 5.51 7.23
CA VAL A 163 -14.79 6.79 6.91
C VAL A 163 -14.00 7.93 7.51
N ILE A 164 -14.00 9.07 6.84
CA ILE A 164 -13.21 10.24 7.22
C ILE A 164 -14.05 11.51 7.27
N ARG A 165 -13.62 12.45 8.13
CA ARG A 165 -14.23 13.77 8.26
C ARG A 165 -13.16 14.77 8.67
N GLY A 166 -13.12 15.93 8.01
CA GLY A 166 -12.15 16.98 8.36
C GLY A 166 -11.98 18.03 7.29
N PRO A 167 -11.23 19.09 7.58
CA PRO A 167 -11.06 20.23 6.68
C PRO A 167 -10.27 19.91 5.41
N ASN A 168 -9.51 18.82 5.40
CA ASN A 168 -8.76 18.35 4.25
C ASN A 168 -9.55 17.35 3.37
N VAL A 169 -10.78 16.99 3.78
CA VAL A 169 -11.66 16.11 2.99
C VAL A 169 -12.41 16.93 1.97
N THR A 170 -12.51 16.42 0.74
CA THR A 170 -13.25 17.08 -0.34
C THR A 170 -14.70 17.39 0.08
N SER A 171 -15.25 18.49 -0.41
CA SER A 171 -16.66 18.82 -0.26
C SER A 171 -17.58 18.07 -1.24
N GLY A 172 -16.98 17.34 -2.19
CA GLY A 172 -17.71 16.53 -3.17
C GLY A 172 -17.04 16.47 -4.53
N TYR A 173 -17.57 15.60 -5.38
CA TYR A 173 -17.19 15.48 -6.78
C TYR A 173 -17.96 16.51 -7.61
N GLU A 174 -17.24 17.26 -8.44
CA GLU A 174 -17.81 18.30 -9.27
C GLU A 174 -18.80 17.69 -10.29
N ASN A 175 -19.97 18.30 -10.42
CA ASN A 175 -21.04 17.90 -11.36
C ASN A 175 -21.45 16.42 -11.27
N ASN A 176 -21.28 15.76 -10.10
CA ASN A 176 -21.66 14.37 -9.91
C ASN A 176 -22.51 14.15 -8.65
N PRO A 177 -23.77 14.60 -8.64
CA PRO A 177 -24.65 14.50 -7.46
C PRO A 177 -24.92 13.06 -7.01
N LYS A 178 -24.92 12.11 -7.96
CA LYS A 178 -25.12 10.69 -7.62
C LYS A 178 -23.93 10.15 -6.82
N ALA A 179 -22.71 10.37 -7.28
CA ALA A 179 -21.51 9.94 -6.55
C ALA A 179 -21.42 10.63 -5.18
N ASN A 180 -21.82 11.90 -5.09
CA ASN A 180 -21.84 12.64 -3.82
C ASN A 180 -22.83 12.05 -2.82
N ALA A 181 -24.04 11.69 -3.27
CA ALA A 181 -25.04 11.06 -2.41
C ALA A 181 -24.58 9.68 -1.88
N GLU A 182 -23.79 8.94 -2.64
CA GLU A 182 -23.21 7.65 -2.25
C GLU A 182 -21.98 7.81 -1.36
N ALA A 183 -21.18 8.86 -1.60
CA ALA A 183 -19.90 9.07 -0.93
C ALA A 183 -20.01 9.67 0.48
N PHE A 184 -21.13 10.36 0.81
CA PHE A 184 -21.29 11.02 2.10
C PHE A 184 -22.47 10.46 2.88
N VAL A 185 -22.23 10.03 4.12
CA VAL A 185 -23.22 9.49 5.04
C VAL A 185 -23.03 10.12 6.42
N GLY A 186 -24.04 10.80 6.95
CA GLY A 186 -23.98 11.40 8.29
C GLY A 186 -22.82 12.37 8.51
N GLY A 187 -22.37 13.08 7.46
CA GLY A 187 -21.23 14.00 7.52
C GLY A 187 -19.86 13.33 7.40
N TRP A 188 -19.82 12.02 7.15
CA TRP A 188 -18.60 11.25 6.91
C TRP A 188 -18.46 10.94 5.42
N PHE A 189 -17.23 11.05 4.91
CA PHE A 189 -16.87 10.58 3.57
C PHE A 189 -16.50 9.10 3.61
N ARG A 190 -17.10 8.30 2.75
CA ARG A 190 -16.84 6.86 2.59
C ARG A 190 -15.67 6.63 1.67
N THR A 191 -14.63 5.97 2.17
CA THR A 191 -13.40 5.75 1.40
C THR A 191 -13.47 4.59 0.41
N GLY A 192 -14.39 3.66 0.63
CA GLY A 192 -14.46 2.39 -0.08
C GLY A 192 -13.37 1.39 0.36
N ASP A 193 -12.56 1.74 1.34
CA ASP A 193 -11.56 0.85 1.92
C ASP A 193 -12.09 0.26 3.23
N GLN A 194 -11.74 -0.99 3.53
CA GLN A 194 -12.10 -1.69 4.74
C GLN A 194 -10.93 -1.70 5.71
N GLY A 195 -11.20 -1.57 7.00
CA GLY A 195 -10.17 -1.57 8.01
C GLY A 195 -10.68 -1.77 9.43
N VAL A 196 -9.76 -1.68 10.37
CA VAL A 196 -10.00 -1.78 11.81
C VAL A 196 -9.11 -0.79 12.54
N ILE A 197 -9.64 -0.16 13.60
CA ILE A 197 -8.86 0.67 14.53
C ILE A 197 -8.65 -0.13 15.80
N ASP A 198 -7.39 -0.37 16.18
CA ASP A 198 -7.05 -1.11 17.38
C ASP A 198 -7.29 -0.31 18.68
N ALA A 199 -7.05 -0.94 19.83
CA ALA A 199 -7.24 -0.31 21.15
C ALA A 199 -6.38 0.95 21.35
N ASP A 200 -5.20 1.00 20.72
CA ASP A 200 -4.27 2.14 20.80
C ASP A 200 -4.57 3.23 19.76
N GLY A 201 -5.57 3.02 18.88
CA GLY A 201 -5.99 3.96 17.85
C GLY A 201 -5.27 3.81 16.51
N TYR A 202 -4.48 2.77 16.30
CA TYR A 202 -3.81 2.49 15.03
C TYR A 202 -4.78 1.88 14.03
N LEU A 203 -4.80 2.45 12.83
CA LEU A 203 -5.60 1.96 11.71
C LEU A 203 -4.84 0.89 10.95
N SER A 204 -5.48 -0.25 10.72
CA SER A 204 -5.01 -1.28 9.78
C SER A 204 -6.04 -1.45 8.65
N LEU A 205 -5.56 -1.44 7.41
CA LEU A 205 -6.41 -1.73 6.26
C LEU A 205 -6.52 -3.25 6.10
N THR A 206 -7.75 -3.74 5.96
CA THR A 206 -8.03 -5.17 5.71
C THR A 206 -8.35 -5.46 4.24
N GLY A 207 -8.76 -4.45 3.46
CA GLY A 207 -9.01 -4.62 2.04
C GLY A 207 -9.66 -3.39 1.40
N ARG A 208 -10.04 -3.53 0.13
CA ARG A 208 -10.88 -2.57 -0.57
C ARG A 208 -12.24 -3.22 -0.83
N LEU A 209 -13.33 -2.57 -0.49
CA LEU A 209 -14.67 -3.16 -0.58
C LEU A 209 -14.99 -3.71 -1.97
N LYS A 210 -14.57 -3.01 -3.03
CA LYS A 210 -14.75 -3.43 -4.43
C LYS A 210 -13.81 -4.56 -4.88
N GLU A 211 -12.82 -4.93 -4.07
CA GLU A 211 -11.86 -6.00 -4.34
C GLU A 211 -12.10 -7.23 -3.47
N ILE A 212 -12.99 -7.14 -2.47
CA ILE A 212 -13.36 -8.29 -1.63
C ILE A 212 -13.96 -9.37 -2.52
N ILE A 213 -13.35 -10.55 -2.47
CA ILE A 213 -13.79 -11.72 -3.22
C ILE A 213 -14.98 -12.34 -2.46
N ASN A 214 -16.09 -12.54 -3.16
CA ASN A 214 -17.29 -13.14 -2.59
C ASN A 214 -17.42 -14.61 -3.06
N ARG A 215 -16.81 -15.51 -2.32
CA ARG A 215 -16.79 -16.94 -2.62
C ARG A 215 -17.92 -17.67 -1.90
N GLY A 216 -19.05 -17.85 -2.58
CA GLY A 216 -20.19 -18.59 -2.00
C GLY A 216 -20.76 -17.97 -0.71
N GLY A 217 -20.63 -16.66 -0.54
CA GLY A 217 -21.01 -15.94 0.68
C GLY A 217 -19.86 -15.60 1.61
N GLU A 218 -18.74 -16.29 1.51
CA GLU A 218 -17.52 -15.95 2.26
C GLU A 218 -16.86 -14.70 1.67
N LYS A 219 -16.58 -13.72 2.54
CA LYS A 219 -15.91 -12.46 2.19
C LYS A 219 -14.41 -12.61 2.40
N ILE A 220 -13.64 -12.69 1.32
CA ILE A 220 -12.20 -12.90 1.37
C ILE A 220 -11.49 -11.61 0.98
N SER A 221 -10.63 -11.10 1.87
CA SER A 221 -9.70 -10.05 1.50
C SER A 221 -8.55 -10.63 0.67
N PRO A 222 -8.40 -10.23 -0.58
CA PRO A 222 -7.27 -10.71 -1.38
C PRO A 222 -5.92 -10.24 -0.82
N ARG A 223 -5.90 -9.14 -0.09
CA ARG A 223 -4.70 -8.62 0.59
C ARG A 223 -4.18 -9.59 1.65
N GLU A 224 -5.05 -10.21 2.43
CA GLU A 224 -4.65 -11.20 3.44
C GLU A 224 -3.91 -12.38 2.80
N VAL A 225 -4.39 -12.81 1.63
CA VAL A 225 -3.74 -13.90 0.87
C VAL A 225 -2.44 -13.44 0.23
N ASP A 226 -2.36 -12.18 -0.26
CA ASP A 226 -1.11 -11.59 -0.73
C ASP A 226 -0.03 -11.61 0.36
N GLU A 227 -0.37 -11.18 1.57
CA GLU A 227 0.57 -11.09 2.70
C GLU A 227 1.10 -12.48 3.06
N ILE A 228 0.24 -13.50 3.10
CA ILE A 228 0.66 -14.89 3.35
C ILE A 228 1.62 -15.38 2.25
N LEU A 229 1.28 -15.17 0.97
CA LEU A 229 2.13 -15.62 -0.13
C LEU A 229 3.46 -14.87 -0.19
N MET A 230 3.48 -13.59 0.17
CA MET A 230 4.71 -12.79 0.26
C MET A 230 5.68 -13.28 1.33
N ASP A 231 5.21 -13.96 2.37
CA ASP A 231 6.07 -14.60 3.39
C ASP A 231 6.82 -15.83 2.86
N HIS A 232 6.46 -16.33 1.69
CA HIS A 232 7.18 -17.45 1.08
C HIS A 232 8.52 -16.98 0.49
N PRO A 233 9.67 -17.61 0.84
CA PRO A 233 11.01 -17.13 0.47
C PRO A 233 11.25 -17.04 -1.04
N ALA A 234 10.56 -17.83 -1.86
CA ALA A 234 10.68 -17.81 -3.31
C ALA A 234 9.86 -16.70 -3.98
N VAL A 235 8.93 -16.03 -3.27
CA VAL A 235 8.00 -15.04 -3.85
C VAL A 235 8.61 -13.64 -3.79
N ALA A 236 8.66 -12.96 -4.94
CA ALA A 236 9.08 -11.57 -5.06
C ALA A 236 7.89 -10.61 -5.10
N GLN A 237 6.82 -10.97 -5.84
CA GLN A 237 5.59 -10.19 -5.92
C GLN A 237 4.39 -11.13 -6.04
N VAL A 238 3.24 -10.68 -5.55
CA VAL A 238 1.98 -11.41 -5.69
C VAL A 238 0.81 -10.43 -5.79
N VAL A 239 -0.23 -10.84 -6.51
CA VAL A 239 -1.55 -10.22 -6.51
C VAL A 239 -2.61 -11.32 -6.55
N CYS A 240 -3.37 -11.42 -5.46
CA CYS A 240 -4.56 -12.27 -5.41
C CYS A 240 -5.77 -11.50 -5.91
N PHE A 241 -6.71 -12.16 -6.55
CA PHE A 241 -7.90 -11.54 -7.13
C PHE A 241 -9.03 -12.55 -7.27
N GLY A 242 -10.26 -12.05 -7.37
CA GLY A 242 -11.42 -12.87 -7.71
C GLY A 242 -11.43 -13.23 -9.19
N MET A 243 -11.62 -14.49 -9.50
CA MET A 243 -11.98 -14.98 -10.83
C MET A 243 -13.41 -15.50 -10.83
N PRO A 244 -14.18 -15.36 -11.92
CA PRO A 244 -15.55 -15.88 -11.99
C PRO A 244 -15.62 -17.38 -11.73
N HIS A 245 -16.63 -17.79 -10.96
CA HIS A 245 -16.89 -19.20 -10.69
C HIS A 245 -18.40 -19.51 -10.81
N PRO A 246 -18.82 -20.53 -11.61
CA PRO A 246 -20.23 -20.73 -11.97
C PRO A 246 -21.15 -21.07 -10.80
N LYS A 247 -20.63 -21.63 -9.70
CA LYS A 247 -21.41 -22.00 -8.50
C LYS A 247 -21.20 -21.09 -7.31
N LEU A 248 -20.03 -20.48 -7.19
CA LEU A 248 -19.64 -19.70 -6.00
C LEU A 248 -19.68 -18.19 -6.24
N GLY A 249 -19.99 -17.75 -7.47
CA GLY A 249 -19.85 -16.38 -7.90
C GLY A 249 -18.41 -16.03 -8.22
N GLU A 250 -17.54 -16.09 -7.23
CA GLU A 250 -16.10 -15.89 -7.41
C GLU A 250 -15.28 -17.00 -6.74
N GLU A 251 -14.03 -17.12 -7.18
CA GLU A 251 -13.01 -18.01 -6.62
C GLU A 251 -11.69 -17.26 -6.51
N VAL A 252 -10.85 -17.62 -5.55
CA VAL A 252 -9.55 -16.96 -5.35
C VAL A 252 -8.55 -17.45 -6.40
N ALA A 253 -7.89 -16.50 -7.05
CA ALA A 253 -6.73 -16.73 -7.91
C ALA A 253 -5.57 -15.83 -7.50
N ALA A 254 -4.35 -16.20 -7.88
CA ALA A 254 -3.16 -15.40 -7.65
C ALA A 254 -2.25 -15.38 -8.88
N VAL A 255 -1.57 -14.25 -9.08
CA VAL A 255 -0.38 -14.15 -9.94
C VAL A 255 0.82 -13.96 -9.05
N VAL A 256 1.88 -14.73 -9.31
CA VAL A 256 3.12 -14.72 -8.54
C VAL A 256 4.30 -14.46 -9.45
N VAL A 257 5.20 -13.57 -9.02
CA VAL A 257 6.54 -13.38 -9.59
C VAL A 257 7.54 -13.97 -8.60
N LEU A 258 8.41 -14.84 -9.08
CA LEU A 258 9.44 -15.46 -8.25
C LEU A 258 10.67 -14.56 -8.12
N ARG A 259 11.42 -14.73 -7.04
CA ARG A 259 12.76 -14.14 -6.89
C ARG A 259 13.70 -14.76 -7.91
N GLU A 260 14.70 -14.01 -8.34
CA GLU A 260 15.72 -14.48 -9.29
C GLU A 260 16.40 -15.76 -8.76
N GLY A 261 16.42 -16.80 -9.60
CA GLY A 261 16.98 -18.11 -9.25
C GLY A 261 16.13 -18.97 -8.31
N ALA A 262 14.99 -18.49 -7.85
CA ALA A 262 14.07 -19.28 -7.01
C ALA A 262 13.15 -20.16 -7.89
N ALA A 263 12.77 -21.33 -7.33
CA ALA A 263 11.79 -22.22 -7.92
C ALA A 263 10.81 -22.67 -6.84
N VAL A 264 9.53 -22.70 -7.18
CA VAL A 264 8.45 -23.22 -6.35
C VAL A 264 7.28 -23.62 -7.27
N THR A 265 6.57 -24.64 -6.90
CA THR A 265 5.38 -25.11 -7.65
C THR A 265 4.10 -24.50 -7.09
N GLU A 266 3.04 -24.47 -7.91
CA GLU A 266 1.69 -24.10 -7.48
C GLU A 266 1.24 -24.93 -6.26
N ARG A 267 1.52 -26.24 -6.27
CA ARG A 267 1.18 -27.17 -5.17
C ARG A 267 1.86 -26.79 -3.85
N GLU A 268 3.12 -26.39 -3.90
CA GLU A 268 3.85 -25.94 -2.70
C GLU A 268 3.29 -24.65 -2.14
N LEU A 269 2.95 -23.67 -3.00
CA LEU A 269 2.31 -22.45 -2.59
C LEU A 269 0.89 -22.68 -2.05
N HIS A 270 0.11 -23.61 -2.62
CA HIS A 270 -1.18 -24.03 -2.06
C HIS A 270 -1.02 -24.60 -0.65
N ALA A 271 -0.06 -25.50 -0.44
CA ALA A 271 0.21 -26.07 0.89
C ALA A 271 0.68 -24.99 1.87
N PHE A 272 1.48 -24.04 1.40
CA PHE A 272 1.98 -22.93 2.22
C PHE A 272 0.85 -22.03 2.72
N VAL A 273 -0.10 -21.65 1.86
CA VAL A 273 -1.29 -20.87 2.24
C VAL A 273 -2.22 -21.69 3.12
N GLY A 274 -2.49 -22.97 2.75
CA GLY A 274 -3.40 -23.86 3.49
C GLY A 274 -2.94 -24.15 4.92
N GLY A 275 -1.63 -24.06 5.21
CA GLY A 275 -1.10 -24.15 6.58
C GLY A 275 -1.25 -22.88 7.42
N ARG A 276 -1.74 -21.77 6.81
CA ARG A 276 -1.76 -20.42 7.44
C ARG A 276 -3.12 -19.72 7.37
N ALA A 277 -4.00 -20.17 6.48
CA ALA A 277 -5.32 -19.61 6.29
C ALA A 277 -6.38 -20.71 6.16
N ALA A 278 -7.66 -20.34 6.28
CA ALA A 278 -8.77 -21.24 6.05
C ALA A 278 -8.79 -21.72 4.58
N ASP A 279 -9.22 -22.97 4.34
CA ASP A 279 -9.20 -23.61 3.03
C ASP A 279 -9.89 -22.79 1.92
N PHE A 280 -10.96 -22.08 2.24
CA PHE A 280 -11.68 -21.26 1.26
C PHE A 280 -10.91 -20.02 0.80
N LYS A 281 -9.83 -19.64 1.50
CA LYS A 281 -8.92 -18.54 1.14
C LYS A 281 -7.74 -19.01 0.28
N VAL A 282 -7.49 -20.30 0.19
CA VAL A 282 -6.39 -20.85 -0.63
C VAL A 282 -6.68 -20.57 -2.10
N PRO A 283 -5.78 -19.92 -2.84
CA PRO A 283 -6.00 -19.65 -4.26
C PRO A 283 -6.21 -20.93 -5.05
N ARG A 284 -7.29 -21.04 -5.82
CA ARG A 284 -7.58 -22.20 -6.68
C ARG A 284 -6.64 -22.30 -7.87
N ARG A 285 -6.14 -21.16 -8.33
CA ARG A 285 -5.19 -21.04 -9.44
C ARG A 285 -4.08 -20.09 -9.03
N ILE A 286 -2.85 -20.51 -9.24
CA ILE A 286 -1.67 -19.67 -9.10
C ILE A 286 -0.92 -19.64 -10.43
N LEU A 287 -0.82 -18.46 -11.02
CA LEU A 287 -0.13 -18.24 -12.28
C LEU A 287 1.24 -17.63 -11.99
N PHE A 288 2.28 -18.18 -12.64
CA PHE A 288 3.63 -17.59 -12.58
C PHE A 288 3.84 -16.66 -13.76
N MET A 289 4.37 -15.48 -13.49
CA MET A 289 4.69 -14.46 -14.50
C MET A 289 6.04 -13.82 -14.19
N ASP A 290 6.67 -13.26 -15.22
CA ASP A 290 7.92 -12.48 -15.05
C ASP A 290 7.62 -11.09 -14.47
N GLU A 291 6.45 -10.52 -14.74
CA GLU A 291 6.01 -9.23 -14.24
C GLU A 291 4.48 -9.17 -14.10
N ILE A 292 4.00 -8.56 -13.01
CA ILE A 292 2.58 -8.27 -12.80
C ILE A 292 2.24 -6.91 -13.41
N PRO A 293 1.11 -6.77 -14.14
CA PRO A 293 0.68 -5.51 -14.72
C PRO A 293 0.53 -4.40 -13.66
N LYS A 294 1.11 -3.25 -13.94
CA LYS A 294 1.08 -2.05 -13.09
C LYS A 294 0.30 -0.93 -13.76
N GLY A 295 -0.34 -0.10 -12.96
CA GLY A 295 -0.93 1.16 -13.42
C GLY A 295 0.14 2.23 -13.64
N ALA A 296 -0.26 3.38 -14.19
CA ALA A 296 0.63 4.53 -14.47
C ALA A 296 1.35 5.07 -13.22
N THR A 297 0.83 4.81 -12.03
CA THR A 297 1.42 5.20 -10.73
C THR A 297 2.34 4.13 -10.13
N GLY A 298 2.60 3.03 -10.84
CA GLY A 298 3.41 1.91 -10.36
C GLY A 298 2.68 0.93 -9.43
N LYS A 299 1.37 1.14 -9.16
CA LYS A 299 0.57 0.24 -8.33
C LYS A 299 0.21 -1.03 -9.11
N LEU A 300 0.27 -2.17 -8.45
CA LEU A 300 -0.28 -3.43 -8.99
C LEU A 300 -1.79 -3.29 -9.18
N GLN A 301 -2.32 -3.80 -10.29
CA GLN A 301 -3.74 -3.72 -10.62
C GLN A 301 -4.41 -5.07 -10.36
N ARG A 302 -5.44 -5.07 -9.53
CA ARG A 302 -6.24 -6.24 -9.17
C ARG A 302 -7.54 -6.30 -9.97
N ILE A 303 -8.26 -5.18 -10.02
CA ILE A 303 -9.56 -5.09 -10.72
C ILE A 303 -9.36 -5.34 -12.22
N GLY A 304 -10.15 -6.25 -12.78
CA GLY A 304 -10.10 -6.66 -14.18
C GLY A 304 -8.91 -7.57 -14.53
N LEU A 305 -8.12 -8.02 -13.54
CA LEU A 305 -6.97 -8.88 -13.81
C LEU A 305 -7.39 -10.27 -14.32
N ALA A 306 -8.48 -10.85 -13.79
CA ALA A 306 -9.02 -12.11 -14.29
C ALA A 306 -9.29 -12.07 -15.80
N ALA A 307 -9.99 -11.05 -16.27
CA ALA A 307 -10.29 -10.89 -17.70
C ALA A 307 -9.02 -10.72 -18.55
N ARG A 308 -8.03 -9.94 -18.07
CA ARG A 308 -6.76 -9.75 -18.78
C ARG A 308 -5.94 -11.04 -18.91
N LEU A 309 -6.12 -11.97 -17.97
CA LEU A 309 -5.41 -13.26 -17.94
C LEU A 309 -6.23 -14.40 -18.57
N GLY A 310 -7.37 -14.08 -19.17
CA GLY A 310 -8.23 -15.10 -19.81
C GLY A 310 -8.90 -16.05 -18.81
N LEU A 311 -9.11 -15.60 -17.59
CA LEU A 311 -9.78 -16.33 -16.50
C LEU A 311 -11.23 -15.83 -16.28
N GLY A 312 -11.80 -15.15 -17.27
CA GLY A 312 -13.14 -14.55 -17.22
C GLY A 312 -14.21 -15.45 -17.83
#